data_b7b37768e0e1d2b3d42bb08f08a28382
#
_entry.id   b7b37768e0e1d2b3d42bb08f08a28382
#
_cell.length_a   1.000
_cell.length_b   1.000
_cell.length_c   1.000
_cell.angle_alpha   90.00
_cell.angle_beta   90.00
_cell.angle_gamma   90.00
#
_symmetry.space_group_name_H-M   'P 1'
#
loop_
_entity.id
_entity.type
_entity.pdbx_description
1 polymer ?
#
loop_
_entity_poly.entity_id
_entity_poly.type
_entity_poly.pdbx_seq_one_letter_code
_entity_poly.pdbx_strand_id
1 'polypeptide(L)'
;MPLDFVLLHYINVVNRDYIKDLSERAMKDIDEGNLDSAITKSTTILEETFCYAIEIKGEEPSDNGDIGKLYKQVKDLYSMHANKDMDKRVNKLLSGLENIVQSIAEMRNNGSDSHGLGSKRVNIADYHARLAVNSSTTMAEFILSVSQNSK
;
A
#
# COMPACT_ATOMS: atom_id res chain seq x y z
N MET A 1 5.42 -21.36 -21.23
CA MET A 1 5.26 -20.12 -21.99
C MET A 1 3.81 -19.67 -22.10
N PRO A 2 2.93 -20.44 -22.77
CA PRO A 2 1.53 -20.00 -22.90
C PRO A 2 0.85 -19.78 -21.56
N LEU A 3 1.19 -20.56 -20.54
CA LEU A 3 0.58 -20.44 -19.22
C LEU A 3 0.97 -19.12 -18.55
N ASP A 4 2.26 -18.76 -18.63
CA ASP A 4 2.75 -17.51 -18.03
C ASP A 4 2.12 -16.29 -18.72
N PHE A 5 2.00 -16.37 -20.05
CA PHE A 5 1.35 -15.31 -20.82
C PHE A 5 -0.12 -15.14 -20.41
N VAL A 6 -0.82 -16.25 -20.23
CA VAL A 6 -2.23 -16.22 -19.82
C VAL A 6 -2.39 -15.61 -18.44
N LEU A 7 -1.51 -15.98 -17.49
CA LEU A 7 -1.54 -15.41 -16.15
C LEU A 7 -1.31 -13.91 -16.17
N LEU A 8 -0.29 -13.46 -16.91
CA LEU A 8 0.00 -12.03 -17.02
C LEU A 8 -1.15 -11.24 -17.63
N HIS A 9 -1.94 -11.88 -18.50
CA HIS A 9 -3.09 -11.22 -19.11
C HIS A 9 -4.18 -10.88 -18.10
N TYR A 10 -4.30 -11.65 -17.02
CA TYR A 10 -5.31 -11.46 -15.97
C TYR A 10 -4.82 -10.67 -14.76
N ILE A 11 -3.53 -10.37 -14.68
CA ILE A 11 -2.98 -9.59 -13.59
C ILE A 11 -3.20 -8.10 -13.88
N ASN A 12 -3.82 -7.40 -12.95
CA ASN A 12 -3.96 -5.95 -13.04
C ASN A 12 -2.60 -5.31 -12.93
N VAL A 13 -2.15 -4.66 -13.99
CA VAL A 13 -0.83 -4.02 -13.99
C VAL A 13 -0.86 -2.77 -13.14
N VAL A 14 0.00 -2.74 -12.14
CA VAL A 14 0.23 -1.56 -11.31
C VAL A 14 1.61 -1.03 -11.66
N ASN A 15 1.66 0.21 -12.10
CA ASN A 15 2.91 0.88 -12.47
C ASN A 15 2.93 2.28 -11.87
N ARG A 16 4.01 3.00 -12.12
CA ARG A 16 4.19 4.34 -11.56
C ARG A 16 3.10 5.31 -12.00
N ASP A 17 2.62 5.19 -13.24
CA ASP A 17 1.56 6.06 -13.75
C ASP A 17 0.23 5.81 -13.02
N TYR A 18 -0.07 4.55 -12.73
CA TYR A 18 -1.25 4.18 -11.97
C TYR A 18 -1.21 4.79 -10.56
N ILE A 19 -0.06 4.63 -9.89
CA ILE A 19 0.15 5.15 -8.54
C ILE A 19 0.03 6.67 -8.54
N LYS A 20 0.66 7.32 -9.52
CA LYS A 20 0.64 8.78 -9.65
C LYS A 20 -0.79 9.29 -9.84
N ASP A 21 -1.55 8.66 -10.74
CA ASP A 21 -2.92 9.05 -11.00
C ASP A 21 -3.79 8.96 -9.74
N LEU A 22 -3.69 7.84 -9.04
CA LEU A 22 -4.48 7.63 -7.82
C LEU A 22 -4.05 8.59 -6.71
N SER A 23 -2.76 8.87 -6.61
CA SER A 23 -2.21 9.85 -5.67
C SER A 23 -2.74 11.25 -5.95
N GLU A 24 -2.77 11.64 -7.21
CA GLU A 24 -3.30 12.96 -7.61
C GLU A 24 -4.79 13.09 -7.28
N ARG A 25 -5.56 12.02 -7.49
CA ARG A 25 -6.98 12.00 -7.11
C ARG A 25 -7.16 12.12 -5.60
N ALA A 26 -6.30 11.47 -4.83
CA ALA A 26 -6.34 11.58 -3.37
C ALA A 26 -6.02 12.98 -2.91
N MET A 27 -5.03 13.63 -3.51
CA MET A 27 -4.69 15.02 -3.20
C MET A 27 -5.83 15.96 -3.53
N LYS A 28 -6.53 15.72 -4.64
CA LYS A 28 -7.71 16.50 -4.99
C LYS A 28 -8.82 16.33 -3.96
N ASP A 29 -9.02 15.10 -3.47
CA ASP A 29 -9.99 14.86 -2.40
C ASP A 29 -9.67 15.70 -1.16
N ILE A 30 -8.38 15.79 -0.81
CA ILE A 30 -7.95 16.60 0.34
C ILE A 30 -8.28 18.08 0.11
N ASP A 31 -7.98 18.58 -1.09
CA ASP A 31 -8.25 19.97 -1.44
C ASP A 31 -9.76 20.29 -1.36
N GLU A 32 -10.60 19.29 -1.61
CA GLU A 32 -12.05 19.42 -1.53
C GLU A 32 -12.62 19.11 -0.15
N GLY A 33 -11.77 18.81 0.82
CA GLY A 33 -12.19 18.49 2.19
C GLY A 33 -12.63 17.05 2.40
N ASN A 34 -12.43 16.18 1.43
CA ASN A 34 -12.85 14.77 1.49
C ASN A 34 -11.72 13.89 2.03
N LEU A 35 -11.40 14.04 3.31
CA LEU A 35 -10.27 13.36 3.92
C LEU A 35 -10.46 11.83 3.98
N ASP A 36 -11.68 11.37 4.24
CA ASP A 36 -11.97 9.93 4.28
C ASP A 36 -11.69 9.29 2.92
N SER A 37 -12.09 9.96 1.84
CA SER A 37 -11.85 9.48 0.48
C SER A 37 -10.36 9.41 0.17
N ALA A 38 -9.60 10.41 0.62
CA ALA A 38 -8.15 10.44 0.43
C ALA A 38 -7.48 9.27 1.16
N ILE A 39 -7.87 9.00 2.40
CA ILE A 39 -7.33 7.87 3.16
C ILE A 39 -7.70 6.54 2.48
N THR A 40 -8.92 6.41 2.01
CA THR A 40 -9.33 5.21 1.26
C THR A 40 -8.44 5.01 0.03
N LYS A 41 -8.16 6.07 -0.71
CA LYS A 41 -7.26 5.98 -1.87
C LYS A 41 -5.82 5.63 -1.48
N SER A 42 -5.35 6.13 -0.33
CA SER A 42 -4.04 5.74 0.21
C SER A 42 -3.96 4.23 0.46
N THR A 43 -5.01 3.67 1.05
CA THR A 43 -5.05 2.23 1.30
C THR A 43 -5.17 1.45 0.00
N THR A 44 -5.91 1.97 -0.98
CA THR A 44 -6.03 1.34 -2.30
C THR A 44 -4.69 1.27 -3.01
N ILE A 45 -3.88 2.34 -2.93
CA ILE A 45 -2.53 2.35 -3.49
C ILE A 45 -1.71 1.18 -2.92
N LEU A 46 -1.73 1.01 -1.61
CA LEU A 46 -1.00 -0.07 -0.94
C LEU A 46 -1.55 -1.44 -1.30
N GLU A 47 -2.85 -1.60 -1.20
CA GLU A 47 -3.51 -2.88 -1.45
C GLU A 47 -3.26 -3.37 -2.87
N GLU A 48 -3.49 -2.51 -3.86
CA GLU A 48 -3.29 -2.86 -5.26
C GLU A 48 -1.83 -3.18 -5.56
N THR A 49 -0.91 -2.42 -4.99
CA THR A 49 0.53 -2.63 -5.19
C THR A 49 0.99 -3.95 -4.57
N PHE A 50 0.54 -4.23 -3.34
CA PHE A 50 0.90 -5.48 -2.67
C PHE A 50 0.33 -6.68 -3.42
N CYS A 51 -0.93 -6.62 -3.83
CA CYS A 51 -1.54 -7.69 -4.61
C CYS A 51 -0.78 -7.92 -5.92
N TYR A 52 -0.44 -6.85 -6.62
CA TYR A 52 0.34 -6.96 -7.86
C TYR A 52 1.69 -7.65 -7.61
N ALA A 53 2.41 -7.22 -6.58
CA ALA A 53 3.71 -7.79 -6.24
C ALA A 53 3.62 -9.28 -5.90
N ILE A 54 2.53 -9.69 -5.25
CA ILE A 54 2.29 -11.10 -4.90
C ILE A 54 1.95 -11.90 -6.16
N GLU A 55 1.07 -11.37 -6.99
CA GLU A 55 0.59 -12.07 -8.18
C GLU A 55 1.68 -12.29 -9.22
N ILE A 56 2.59 -11.34 -9.41
CA ILE A 56 3.69 -11.53 -10.36
C ILE A 56 4.70 -12.58 -9.91
N LYS A 57 4.67 -12.98 -8.63
CA LYS A 57 5.43 -14.13 -8.13
C LYS A 57 4.67 -15.45 -8.32
N GLY A 58 3.48 -15.41 -8.91
CA GLY A 58 2.66 -16.60 -9.12
C GLY A 58 1.87 -17.03 -7.89
N GLU A 59 1.77 -16.19 -6.89
CA GLU A 59 1.02 -16.49 -5.66
C GLU A 59 -0.31 -15.73 -5.66
N GLU A 60 -1.23 -16.16 -4.80
CA GLU A 60 -2.50 -15.47 -4.61
C GLU A 60 -2.43 -14.61 -3.34
N PRO A 61 -2.95 -13.36 -3.40
CA PRO A 61 -3.03 -12.53 -2.20
C PRO A 61 -3.88 -13.22 -1.12
N SER A 62 -3.36 -13.27 0.09
CA SER A 62 -3.98 -14.01 1.19
C SER A 62 -5.30 -13.41 1.67
N ASP A 63 -5.43 -12.09 1.62
CA ASP A 63 -6.63 -11.42 2.13
C ASP A 63 -6.69 -10.02 1.52
N ASN A 64 -7.64 -9.81 0.63
CA ASN A 64 -7.79 -8.58 -0.13
C ASN A 64 -8.32 -7.40 0.68
N GLY A 65 -8.51 -7.49 1.93
CA GLY A 65 -8.97 -6.38 2.74
C GLY A 65 -8.05 -6.06 3.88
N ASP A 66 -7.04 -6.89 4.08
CA ASP A 66 -6.12 -6.74 5.20
C ASP A 66 -4.73 -6.39 4.69
N ILE A 67 -4.42 -5.09 4.70
CA ILE A 67 -3.15 -4.57 4.23
C ILE A 67 -1.97 -5.16 5.01
N GLY A 68 -2.14 -5.36 6.32
CA GLY A 68 -1.09 -5.93 7.16
C GLY A 68 -0.71 -7.34 6.72
N LYS A 69 -1.71 -8.17 6.42
CA LYS A 69 -1.48 -9.53 5.92
C LYS A 69 -0.86 -9.53 4.54
N LEU A 70 -1.32 -8.64 3.66
CA LEU A 70 -0.75 -8.49 2.33
C LEU A 70 0.72 -8.07 2.40
N TYR A 71 1.02 -7.11 3.26
CA TYR A 71 2.41 -6.66 3.43
C TYR A 71 3.30 -7.77 3.98
N LYS A 72 2.80 -8.55 4.93
CA LYS A 72 3.54 -9.71 5.45
C LYS A 72 3.86 -10.69 4.33
N GLN A 73 2.89 -10.97 3.47
CA GLN A 73 3.10 -11.86 2.34
C GLN A 73 4.16 -11.32 1.38
N VAL A 74 4.13 -10.01 1.10
CA VAL A 74 5.16 -9.36 0.28
C VAL A 74 6.54 -9.49 0.92
N LYS A 75 6.64 -9.25 2.23
CA LYS A 75 7.93 -9.39 2.93
C LYS A 75 8.48 -10.81 2.82
N ASP A 76 7.62 -11.81 2.96
CA ASP A 76 8.02 -13.21 2.85
C ASP A 76 8.51 -13.54 1.43
N LEU A 77 7.80 -13.07 0.41
CA LEU A 77 8.11 -13.37 -0.98
C LEU A 77 9.37 -12.66 -1.48
N TYR A 78 9.66 -11.48 -0.96
CA TYR A 78 10.76 -10.64 -1.43
C TYR A 78 11.90 -10.51 -0.43
N SER A 79 11.90 -11.33 0.61
CA SER A 79 12.96 -11.36 1.63
C SER A 79 13.20 -9.98 2.25
N MET A 80 12.13 -9.30 2.63
CA MET A 80 12.19 -7.95 3.17
C MET A 80 12.20 -7.89 4.70
N HIS A 81 12.41 -9.03 5.35
CA HIS A 81 12.51 -9.04 6.81
C HIS A 81 13.86 -8.50 7.26
N ALA A 82 13.85 -7.84 8.40
CA ALA A 82 15.10 -7.40 9.03
C ALA A 82 15.95 -8.63 9.37
N ASN A 83 17.25 -8.53 9.15
CA ASN A 83 18.17 -9.61 9.47
C ASN A 83 19.51 -9.08 9.94
N LYS A 84 20.33 -9.95 10.54
CA LYS A 84 21.61 -9.57 11.15
C LYS A 84 22.65 -9.09 10.15
N ASP A 85 22.57 -9.57 8.91
CA ASP A 85 23.56 -9.29 7.89
C ASP A 85 23.27 -8.01 7.13
N MET A 86 22.07 -7.46 7.31
CA MET A 86 21.67 -6.23 6.67
C MET A 86 22.18 -5.03 7.49
N ASP A 87 22.53 -3.96 6.79
CA ASP A 87 22.89 -2.69 7.43
C ASP A 87 21.82 -2.29 8.45
N LYS A 88 22.24 -1.90 9.63
CA LYS A 88 21.30 -1.51 10.71
C LYS A 88 20.39 -0.37 10.31
N ARG A 89 20.89 0.54 9.49
CA ARG A 89 20.10 1.70 9.04
C ARG A 89 19.01 1.24 8.07
N VAL A 90 19.30 0.25 7.23
CA VAL A 90 18.30 -0.32 6.33
C VAL A 90 17.23 -1.07 7.13
N ASN A 91 17.64 -1.87 8.12
CA ASN A 91 16.69 -2.54 9.00
C ASN A 91 15.76 -1.54 9.69
N LYS A 92 16.31 -0.43 10.17
CA LYS A 92 15.52 0.61 10.82
C LYS A 92 14.55 1.27 9.84
N LEU A 93 15.00 1.51 8.61
CA LEU A 93 14.15 2.08 7.58
C LEU A 93 12.98 1.15 7.23
N LEU A 94 13.23 -0.14 7.09
CA LEU A 94 12.18 -1.12 6.83
C LEU A 94 11.18 -1.20 7.97
N SER A 95 11.65 -1.12 9.21
CA SER A 95 10.75 -1.07 10.37
C SER A 95 9.87 0.17 10.35
N GLY A 96 10.43 1.30 9.93
CA GLY A 96 9.66 2.53 9.76
C GLY A 96 8.58 2.39 8.71
N LEU A 97 8.90 1.76 7.59
CA LEU A 97 7.92 1.50 6.53
C LEU A 97 6.77 0.62 7.03
N GLU A 98 7.09 -0.39 7.83
CA GLU A 98 6.05 -1.25 8.40
C GLU A 98 5.10 -0.47 9.29
N ASN A 99 5.63 0.44 10.12
CA ASN A 99 4.81 1.30 10.95
C ASN A 99 3.90 2.20 10.11
N ILE A 100 4.41 2.71 9.00
CA ILE A 100 3.61 3.53 8.07
C ILE A 100 2.44 2.72 7.50
N VAL A 101 2.70 1.50 7.04
CA VAL A 101 1.66 0.63 6.49
C VAL A 101 0.58 0.36 7.52
N GLN A 102 0.98 0.01 8.75
CA GLN A 102 0.05 -0.27 9.82
C GLN A 102 -0.78 0.95 10.20
N SER A 103 -0.16 2.12 10.26
CA SER A 103 -0.85 3.36 10.60
C SER A 103 -1.92 3.72 9.58
N ILE A 104 -1.61 3.57 8.30
CA ILE A 104 -2.58 3.86 7.22
C ILE A 104 -3.73 2.86 7.28
N ALA A 105 -3.44 1.59 7.52
CA ALA A 105 -4.47 0.57 7.66
C ALA A 105 -5.42 0.87 8.84
N GLU A 106 -4.86 1.31 9.96
CA GLU A 106 -5.65 1.68 11.12
C GLU A 106 -6.52 2.90 10.87
N MET A 107 -6.01 3.89 10.13
CA MET A 107 -6.81 5.06 9.76
C MET A 107 -8.06 4.67 8.97
N ARG A 108 -7.91 3.76 8.02
CA ARG A 108 -9.04 3.28 7.24
C ARG A 108 -10.02 2.49 8.11
N ASN A 109 -9.51 1.57 8.91
CA ASN A 109 -10.34 0.68 9.73
C ASN A 109 -11.14 1.48 10.74
N ASN A 110 -10.51 2.42 11.42
CA ASN A 110 -11.21 3.28 12.38
C ASN A 110 -12.28 4.13 11.69
N GLY A 111 -12.00 4.59 10.47
CA GLY A 111 -12.97 5.31 9.68
C GLY A 111 -14.17 4.44 9.29
N SER A 112 -13.92 3.19 8.88
CA SER A 112 -14.98 2.29 8.45
C SER A 112 -15.77 1.71 9.60
N ASP A 113 -15.17 1.60 10.79
CA ASP A 113 -15.83 1.03 11.98
C ASP A 113 -16.65 2.03 12.76
N SER A 114 -16.70 3.28 12.33
CA SER A 114 -17.42 4.32 13.06
C SER A 114 -18.92 4.32 12.74
N HIS A 115 -19.54 3.15 12.79
CA HIS A 115 -20.97 3.01 12.61
C HIS A 115 -21.71 3.79 13.68
N GLY A 116 -22.60 4.67 13.24
CA GLY A 116 -23.38 5.49 14.15
C GLY A 116 -22.68 6.72 14.70
N LEU A 117 -21.42 6.93 14.34
CA LEU A 117 -20.71 8.14 14.73
C LEU A 117 -20.84 9.28 13.74
N GLY A 118 -21.66 9.08 12.71
CA GLY A 118 -21.94 10.11 11.72
C GLY A 118 -20.72 10.46 10.87
N SER A 119 -20.45 11.75 10.73
CA SER A 119 -19.40 12.25 9.85
C SER A 119 -18.00 12.18 10.44
N LYS A 120 -17.84 11.74 11.68
CA LYS A 120 -16.54 11.71 12.36
C LYS A 120 -15.79 10.41 12.12
N ARG A 121 -15.49 10.14 10.88
CA ARG A 121 -14.76 8.91 10.53
C ARG A 121 -13.28 9.04 10.77
N VAL A 122 -12.69 10.12 10.27
CA VAL A 122 -11.25 10.35 10.39
C VAL A 122 -11.06 11.71 11.04
N ASN A 123 -10.45 11.69 12.23
CA ASN A 123 -10.19 12.92 12.96
C ASN A 123 -8.72 13.31 12.80
N ILE A 124 -8.38 13.72 11.59
CA ILE A 124 -7.02 14.15 11.25
C ILE A 124 -7.10 15.47 10.49
N ALA A 125 -5.99 16.18 10.48
CA ALA A 125 -5.86 17.39 9.68
C ALA A 125 -5.55 17.03 8.22
N ASP A 126 -5.76 17.99 7.32
CA ASP A 126 -5.45 17.79 5.91
C ASP A 126 -3.98 17.46 5.67
N TYR A 127 -3.06 18.04 6.42
CA TYR A 127 -1.65 17.73 6.27
C TYR A 127 -1.32 16.31 6.73
N HIS A 128 -2.08 15.71 7.65
CA HIS A 128 -1.94 14.30 8.01
C HIS A 128 -2.40 13.40 6.86
N ALA A 129 -3.50 13.77 6.21
CA ALA A 129 -3.98 13.04 5.04
C ALA A 129 -2.96 13.11 3.90
N ARG A 130 -2.34 14.27 3.69
CA ARG A 130 -1.28 14.41 2.68
C ARG A 130 -0.08 13.51 3.01
N LEU A 131 0.30 13.45 4.28
CA LEU A 131 1.37 12.55 4.70
C LEU A 131 1.02 11.10 4.40
N ALA A 132 -0.21 10.68 4.67
CA ALA A 132 -0.66 9.32 4.38
C ALA A 132 -0.59 9.02 2.88
N VAL A 133 -1.08 9.92 2.03
CA VAL A 133 -1.02 9.75 0.58
C VAL A 133 0.41 9.67 0.09
N ASN A 134 1.25 10.59 0.52
CA ASN A 134 2.66 10.62 0.11
C ASN A 134 3.41 9.38 0.60
N SER A 135 3.13 8.92 1.80
CA SER A 135 3.75 7.72 2.37
C SER A 135 3.33 6.48 1.59
N SER A 136 2.05 6.36 1.24
CA SER A 136 1.56 5.24 0.42
C SER A 136 2.22 5.23 -0.94
N THR A 137 2.37 6.39 -1.56
CA THR A 137 3.01 6.53 -2.86
C THR A 137 4.48 6.09 -2.79
N THR A 138 5.21 6.57 -1.78
CA THR A 138 6.60 6.20 -1.57
C THR A 138 6.75 4.70 -1.34
N MET A 139 5.90 4.13 -0.50
CA MET A 139 5.91 2.70 -0.22
C MET A 139 5.61 1.88 -1.47
N ALA A 140 4.60 2.29 -2.23
CA ALA A 140 4.22 1.58 -3.45
C ALA A 140 5.36 1.61 -4.48
N GLU A 141 6.01 2.75 -4.67
CA GLU A 141 7.16 2.86 -5.58
C GLU A 141 8.31 1.98 -5.13
N PHE A 142 8.56 1.91 -3.83
CA PHE A 142 9.57 1.02 -3.27
C PHE A 142 9.24 -0.44 -3.58
N ILE A 143 8.01 -0.86 -3.35
CA ILE A 143 7.59 -2.24 -3.62
C ILE A 143 7.69 -2.57 -5.12
N LEU A 144 7.34 -1.64 -6.00
CA LEU A 144 7.53 -1.85 -7.44
C LEU A 144 9.01 -2.04 -7.77
N SER A 145 9.88 -1.23 -7.18
CA SER A 145 11.33 -1.36 -7.40
C SER A 145 11.86 -2.72 -6.94
N VAL A 146 11.42 -3.17 -5.76
CA VAL A 146 11.80 -4.48 -5.24
C VAL A 146 11.33 -5.59 -6.17
N SER A 147 10.06 -5.53 -6.60
CA SER A 147 9.47 -6.58 -7.43
C SER A 147 10.11 -6.65 -8.81
N GLN A 148 10.55 -5.53 -9.36
CA GLN A 148 11.22 -5.48 -10.66
C GLN A 148 12.64 -6.01 -10.62
N ASN A 149 13.31 -5.88 -9.48
CA ASN A 149 14.70 -6.31 -9.31
C ASN A 149 14.86 -7.71 -8.73
N SER A 150 13.75 -8.32 -8.31
CA SER A 150 13.74 -9.63 -7.68
C SER A 150 13.30 -10.68 -8.70
N LYS A 151 14.25 -11.23 -9.40
CA LYS A 151 13.97 -12.28 -10.39
C LYS A 151 14.46 -13.64 -9.90
#